data_05478e5d9e28737b79de6bc83cf37cff
#
_entry.id   05478e5d9e28737b79de6bc83cf37cff
#
_cell.length_a   1.000
_cell.length_b   1.000
_cell.length_c   1.000
_cell.angle_alpha   90.00
_cell.angle_beta   90.00
_cell.angle_gamma   90.00
#
_symmetry.space_group_name_H-M   'P 1'
#
loop_
_entity.id
_entity.type
_entity.pdbx_description
1 polymer ?
#
loop_
_entity_poly.entity_id
_entity_poly.type
_entity_poly.pdbx_seq_one_letter_code
_entity_poly.pdbx_strand_id
1 'polypeptide(L)'
;MTTENEQSPVGAPRPVILVGYVGTAIYSFAGVAPENSLIFVEEPDMVRRRGTAGIIASSPLVRDVFEWEYFIPGKADEFYHAYRDLNPAAILPMTEYSTPFAARLAERYGLPTASLGAAQVLRNKAQLRGVAAAAGIRNPEMSPVSGPADVLDFMKAHPGSIVLKPSNRQGSVGTLVIHDQAEVEQAWTTAIDQAEPTLTPDRGMELSMLAERFISGPEYSVEMLVHAGQPLFFNVTAKKLYPGGRPVEIAHTIPADIDGKLRALLGDETVRVIDAVGFVDGMVHCEWIVSDGDPYLVECAGRCAGDGIIDMIERAYPVKLNQAYLDIMSGEPVSVELPEQAKGGSSIRFVDAEPGIVVEVTGLEAAQGAPGVFYANVYAEPGEEFFGARSSLERPGFAAATGDSPAEATRLAAEAAALIRIETRPFD
;
A
#
# COMPACT_ATOMS: atom_id res chain seq x y z
N MET A 1 33.51 -3.85 -29.87
CA MET A 1 33.52 -2.53 -29.20
C MET A 1 33.55 -2.82 -27.72
N THR A 2 34.66 -2.54 -27.08
CA THR A 2 34.92 -2.79 -25.67
C THR A 2 34.14 -1.76 -24.87
N THR A 3 33.14 -2.22 -24.15
CA THR A 3 32.48 -1.39 -23.12
C THR A 3 33.48 -1.20 -21.99
N GLU A 4 33.98 0.02 -21.85
CA GLU A 4 34.77 0.46 -20.70
C GLU A 4 33.87 0.31 -19.47
N ASN A 5 34.38 -0.48 -18.54
CA ASN A 5 33.83 -0.63 -17.19
C ASN A 5 34.08 0.70 -16.47
N GLU A 6 33.12 1.61 -16.44
CA GLU A 6 33.17 2.79 -15.59
C GLU A 6 33.10 2.32 -14.13
N GLN A 7 34.27 2.22 -13.50
CA GLN A 7 34.38 2.06 -12.07
C GLN A 7 33.72 3.27 -11.40
N SER A 8 32.76 3.04 -10.51
CA SER A 8 32.15 4.10 -9.72
C SER A 8 33.22 5.01 -9.12
N PRO A 9 33.06 6.34 -9.17
CA PRO A 9 34.04 7.25 -8.60
C PRO A 9 34.20 6.97 -7.12
N VAL A 10 35.45 6.93 -6.67
CA VAL A 10 35.82 6.77 -5.26
C VAL A 10 35.21 7.94 -4.47
N GLY A 11 34.18 7.64 -3.64
CA GLY A 11 33.49 8.64 -2.82
C GLY A 11 31.97 8.77 -3.07
N ALA A 12 31.40 8.13 -4.10
CA ALA A 12 29.94 8.15 -4.28
C ALA A 12 29.24 7.29 -3.19
N PRO A 13 28.06 7.71 -2.67
CA PRO A 13 27.33 6.93 -1.69
C PRO A 13 26.90 5.58 -2.29
N ARG A 14 26.86 4.54 -1.43
CA ARG A 14 26.28 3.26 -1.83
C ARG A 14 24.82 3.48 -2.21
N PRO A 15 24.34 2.95 -3.35
CA PRO A 15 22.97 3.21 -3.79
C PRO A 15 21.93 2.51 -2.93
N VAL A 16 20.79 3.14 -2.77
CA VAL A 16 19.56 2.54 -2.25
C VAL A 16 18.69 2.18 -3.45
N ILE A 17 18.39 0.91 -3.62
CA ILE A 17 17.53 0.43 -4.71
C ILE A 17 16.08 0.45 -4.26
N LEU A 18 15.23 1.20 -4.97
CA LEU A 18 13.79 1.26 -4.79
C LEU A 18 13.13 0.45 -5.93
N VAL A 19 12.47 -0.64 -5.61
CA VAL A 19 11.83 -1.50 -6.61
C VAL A 19 10.35 -1.14 -6.76
N GLY A 20 9.96 -0.75 -7.97
CA GLY A 20 8.68 -0.12 -8.27
C GLY A 20 8.71 1.38 -7.97
N TYR A 21 7.92 2.16 -8.72
CA TYR A 21 7.82 3.59 -8.51
C TYR A 21 6.45 3.97 -7.93
N VAL A 22 6.45 4.76 -6.88
CA VAL A 22 5.28 5.47 -6.36
C VAL A 22 5.60 6.96 -6.25
N GLY A 23 4.62 7.83 -6.53
CA GLY A 23 4.84 9.27 -6.60
C GLY A 23 5.41 9.90 -5.31
N THR A 24 5.14 9.30 -4.16
CA THR A 24 5.65 9.75 -2.85
C THR A 24 7.06 9.27 -2.54
N ALA A 25 7.62 8.29 -3.27
CA ALA A 25 8.91 7.66 -2.95
C ALA A 25 10.05 8.68 -2.77
N ILE A 26 10.17 9.62 -3.72
CA ILE A 26 11.23 10.64 -3.67
C ILE A 26 11.07 11.52 -2.42
N TYR A 27 9.84 11.92 -2.09
CA TYR A 27 9.57 12.78 -0.93
C TYR A 27 9.82 12.03 0.39
N SER A 28 9.46 10.75 0.46
CA SER A 28 9.65 9.90 1.64
C SER A 28 11.13 9.74 2.02
N PHE A 29 12.04 9.80 1.05
CA PHE A 29 13.46 9.69 1.28
C PHE A 29 14.21 11.03 1.24
N ALA A 30 13.49 12.16 1.06
CA ALA A 30 14.09 13.50 1.18
C ALA A 30 14.59 13.75 2.61
N GLY A 31 15.88 14.07 2.75
CA GLY A 31 16.53 14.23 4.06
C GLY A 31 16.83 12.91 4.81
N VAL A 32 16.54 11.76 4.19
CA VAL A 32 16.86 10.43 4.70
C VAL A 32 17.98 9.79 3.88
N ALA A 33 17.80 9.71 2.56
CA ALA A 33 18.83 9.22 1.65
C ALA A 33 19.78 10.34 1.21
N PRO A 34 21.08 10.04 1.00
CA PRO A 34 22.02 11.01 0.42
C PRO A 34 21.61 11.43 -1.00
N GLU A 35 22.04 12.62 -1.43
CA GLU A 35 21.93 13.02 -2.82
C GLU A 35 22.63 12.02 -3.75
N ASN A 36 22.10 11.82 -4.95
CA ASN A 36 22.64 10.90 -5.96
C ASN A 36 22.83 9.45 -5.47
N SER A 37 21.92 8.97 -4.61
CA SER A 37 21.98 7.62 -4.04
C SER A 37 20.80 6.72 -4.44
N LEU A 38 19.65 7.27 -4.83
CA LEU A 38 18.49 6.45 -5.15
C LEU A 38 18.57 5.88 -6.57
N ILE A 39 18.37 4.59 -6.70
CA ILE A 39 18.20 3.90 -7.98
C ILE A 39 16.80 3.30 -8.00
N PHE A 40 16.01 3.67 -9.00
CA PHE A 40 14.72 3.02 -9.24
C PHE A 40 14.89 1.83 -10.18
N VAL A 41 14.23 0.72 -9.84
CA VAL A 41 14.04 -0.43 -10.73
C VAL A 41 12.57 -0.48 -11.09
N GLU A 42 12.23 -0.24 -12.35
CA GLU A 42 10.83 -0.18 -12.80
C GLU A 42 10.63 -0.90 -14.13
N GLU A 43 9.43 -1.41 -14.34
CA GLU A 43 9.01 -2.06 -15.60
C GLU A 43 9.15 -1.10 -16.78
N PRO A 44 9.73 -1.54 -17.91
CA PRO A 44 10.05 -0.66 -19.04
C PRO A 44 8.85 0.06 -19.64
N ASP A 45 7.70 -0.62 -19.74
CA ASP A 45 6.47 -0.04 -20.26
C ASP A 45 5.80 0.91 -19.25
N MET A 46 5.95 0.67 -17.95
CA MET A 46 5.44 1.55 -16.91
C MET A 46 6.25 2.86 -16.83
N VAL A 47 7.58 2.81 -17.02
CA VAL A 47 8.42 4.02 -17.13
C VAL A 47 7.91 4.92 -18.26
N ARG A 48 7.66 4.33 -19.44
CA ARG A 48 7.15 5.08 -20.59
C ARG A 48 5.74 5.63 -20.36
N ARG A 49 4.82 4.79 -19.89
CA ARG A 49 3.40 5.15 -19.69
C ARG A 49 3.19 6.24 -18.65
N ARG A 50 3.95 6.20 -17.56
CA ARG A 50 3.87 7.19 -16.48
C ARG A 50 4.70 8.45 -16.75
N GLY A 51 5.54 8.47 -17.78
CA GLY A 51 6.46 9.58 -18.03
C GLY A 51 7.44 9.82 -16.87
N THR A 52 7.72 8.78 -16.08
CA THR A 52 8.46 8.90 -14.81
C THR A 52 9.92 9.26 -14.99
N ALA A 53 10.52 8.96 -16.14
CA ALA A 53 11.94 9.26 -16.40
C ALA A 53 12.27 10.74 -16.19
N GLY A 54 11.40 11.67 -16.64
CA GLY A 54 11.60 13.10 -16.45
C GLY A 54 11.46 13.56 -15.01
N ILE A 55 10.46 13.01 -14.28
CA ILE A 55 10.21 13.33 -12.88
C ILE A 55 11.37 12.86 -12.01
N ILE A 56 11.83 11.63 -12.25
CA ILE A 56 12.93 11.01 -11.54
C ILE A 56 14.23 11.79 -11.81
N ALA A 57 14.54 12.07 -13.08
CA ALA A 57 15.75 12.81 -13.47
C ALA A 57 15.83 14.24 -12.89
N SER A 58 14.70 14.82 -12.49
CA SER A 58 14.67 16.17 -11.89
C SER A 58 15.03 16.20 -10.40
N SER A 59 15.08 15.05 -9.72
CA SER A 59 15.37 14.99 -8.27
C SER A 59 16.86 14.81 -8.00
N PRO A 60 17.47 15.63 -7.15
CA PRO A 60 18.88 15.49 -6.77
C PRO A 60 19.19 14.19 -5.99
N LEU A 61 18.17 13.53 -5.45
CA LEU A 61 18.33 12.25 -4.75
C LEU A 61 18.56 11.08 -5.71
N VAL A 62 18.05 11.19 -6.94
CA VAL A 62 18.05 10.08 -7.89
C VAL A 62 19.36 10.00 -8.65
N ARG A 63 19.96 8.81 -8.63
CA ARG A 63 21.16 8.48 -9.38
C ARG A 63 20.85 7.88 -10.74
N ASP A 64 19.88 6.94 -10.80
CA ASP A 64 19.57 6.21 -12.02
C ASP A 64 18.18 5.58 -12.00
N VAL A 65 17.72 5.13 -13.18
CA VAL A 65 16.51 4.33 -13.37
C VAL A 65 16.88 3.11 -14.20
N PHE A 66 16.73 1.93 -13.65
CA PHE A 66 16.91 0.69 -14.35
C PHE A 66 15.56 0.15 -14.83
N GLU A 67 15.35 0.13 -16.14
CA GLU A 67 14.20 -0.52 -16.74
C GLU A 67 14.39 -2.04 -16.69
N TRP A 68 13.58 -2.73 -15.84
CA TRP A 68 13.73 -4.15 -15.56
C TRP A 68 12.39 -4.82 -15.26
N GLU A 69 12.17 -5.99 -15.82
CA GLU A 69 10.91 -6.74 -15.70
C GLU A 69 10.79 -7.47 -14.34
N TYR A 70 10.66 -6.71 -13.25
CA TYR A 70 10.68 -7.27 -11.90
C TYR A 70 9.45 -8.12 -11.53
N PHE A 71 8.37 -8.06 -12.30
CA PHE A 71 7.20 -8.94 -12.11
C PHE A 71 7.47 -10.38 -12.55
N ILE A 72 8.51 -10.64 -13.35
CA ILE A 72 8.81 -11.97 -13.86
C ILE A 72 9.67 -12.74 -12.87
N PRO A 73 9.24 -13.96 -12.45
CA PRO A 73 10.08 -14.81 -11.59
C PRO A 73 11.46 -15.07 -12.19
N GLY A 74 12.49 -15.05 -11.33
CA GLY A 74 13.89 -15.25 -11.75
C GLY A 74 14.63 -13.97 -12.17
N LYS A 75 13.93 -12.89 -12.49
CA LYS A 75 14.55 -11.64 -12.94
C LYS A 75 15.38 -10.94 -11.86
N ALA A 76 15.16 -11.21 -10.58
CA ALA A 76 16.02 -10.73 -9.51
C ALA A 76 17.42 -11.36 -9.56
N ASP A 77 17.51 -12.65 -9.87
CA ASP A 77 18.79 -13.34 -10.05
C ASP A 77 19.54 -12.84 -11.30
N GLU A 78 18.82 -12.61 -12.41
CA GLU A 78 19.39 -12.03 -13.62
C GLU A 78 19.92 -10.61 -13.35
N PHE A 79 19.14 -9.78 -12.65
CA PHE A 79 19.57 -8.43 -12.24
C PHE A 79 20.85 -8.47 -11.40
N TYR A 80 20.88 -9.34 -10.40
CA TYR A 80 22.07 -9.52 -9.57
C TYR A 80 23.31 -9.90 -10.42
N HIS A 81 23.17 -10.81 -11.38
CA HIS A 81 24.28 -11.19 -12.25
C HIS A 81 24.76 -10.06 -13.17
N ALA A 82 23.82 -9.23 -13.65
CA ALA A 82 24.16 -8.09 -14.50
C ALA A 82 24.84 -6.95 -13.72
N TYR A 83 24.47 -6.76 -12.45
CA TYR A 83 24.85 -5.60 -11.64
C TYR A 83 25.49 -5.98 -10.29
N ARG A 84 26.14 -7.15 -10.21
CA ARG A 84 26.68 -7.67 -8.95
C ARG A 84 27.67 -6.73 -8.24
N ASP A 85 28.35 -5.87 -9.00
CA ASP A 85 29.33 -4.90 -8.50
C ASP A 85 28.70 -3.57 -8.04
N LEU A 86 27.37 -3.44 -8.12
CA LEU A 86 26.62 -2.23 -7.75
C LEU A 86 26.74 -1.92 -6.25
N ASN A 87 26.90 -2.96 -5.41
CA ASN A 87 27.07 -2.88 -3.96
C ASN A 87 26.03 -1.97 -3.26
N PRO A 88 24.72 -2.26 -3.38
CA PRO A 88 23.69 -1.42 -2.78
C PRO A 88 23.80 -1.37 -1.25
N ALA A 89 23.37 -0.23 -0.66
CA ALA A 89 23.24 -0.09 0.79
C ALA A 89 21.95 -0.77 1.29
N ALA A 90 20.85 -0.62 0.56
CA ALA A 90 19.55 -1.22 0.88
C ALA A 90 18.78 -1.52 -0.39
N ILE A 91 17.78 -2.42 -0.30
CA ILE A 91 16.83 -2.73 -1.37
C ILE A 91 15.43 -2.72 -0.77
N LEU A 92 14.59 -1.80 -1.24
CA LEU A 92 13.28 -1.50 -0.65
C LEU A 92 12.16 -1.75 -1.67
N PRO A 93 11.13 -2.55 -1.34
CA PRO A 93 9.93 -2.65 -2.17
C PRO A 93 9.06 -1.41 -1.98
N MET A 94 8.67 -0.75 -3.08
CA MET A 94 7.81 0.43 -3.06
C MET A 94 6.35 0.09 -3.41
N THR A 95 6.13 -1.05 -4.06
CA THR A 95 4.80 -1.56 -4.38
C THR A 95 4.65 -2.98 -3.87
N GLU A 96 3.44 -3.45 -3.70
CA GLU A 96 3.20 -4.82 -3.29
C GLU A 96 3.72 -5.83 -4.31
N TYR A 97 3.64 -5.49 -5.60
CA TYR A 97 4.13 -6.31 -6.70
C TYR A 97 5.65 -6.51 -6.70
N SER A 98 6.38 -5.57 -6.13
CA SER A 98 7.84 -5.59 -6.09
C SER A 98 8.42 -6.39 -4.93
N THR A 99 7.60 -6.79 -3.93
CA THR A 99 8.10 -7.41 -2.70
C THR A 99 8.88 -8.70 -2.92
N PRO A 100 8.47 -9.67 -3.78
CA PRO A 100 9.25 -10.88 -3.99
C PRO A 100 10.57 -10.63 -4.72
N PHE A 101 10.57 -9.71 -5.69
CA PHE A 101 11.79 -9.32 -6.40
C PHE A 101 12.78 -8.64 -5.47
N ALA A 102 12.31 -7.65 -4.69
CA ALA A 102 13.15 -6.92 -3.73
C ALA A 102 13.75 -7.86 -2.67
N ALA A 103 12.93 -8.76 -2.10
CA ALA A 103 13.40 -9.74 -1.13
C ALA A 103 14.46 -10.67 -1.73
N ARG A 104 14.21 -11.24 -2.91
CA ARG A 104 15.19 -12.11 -3.59
C ARG A 104 16.47 -11.39 -3.93
N LEU A 105 16.38 -10.16 -4.41
CA LEU A 105 17.55 -9.35 -4.75
C LEU A 105 18.36 -9.00 -3.51
N ALA A 106 17.71 -8.64 -2.40
CA ALA A 106 18.37 -8.37 -1.12
C ALA A 106 19.13 -9.62 -0.59
N GLU A 107 18.51 -10.81 -0.65
CA GLU A 107 19.19 -12.07 -0.30
C GLU A 107 20.45 -12.28 -1.14
N ARG A 108 20.41 -11.95 -2.45
CA ARG A 108 21.59 -12.11 -3.34
C ARG A 108 22.74 -11.18 -2.97
N TYR A 109 22.44 -9.98 -2.50
CA TYR A 109 23.44 -9.02 -2.02
C TYR A 109 23.83 -9.21 -0.55
N GLY A 110 23.17 -10.13 0.18
CA GLY A 110 23.41 -10.35 1.60
C GLY A 110 22.92 -9.20 2.48
N LEU A 111 21.85 -8.53 2.07
CA LEU A 111 21.21 -7.41 2.78
C LEU A 111 20.01 -7.89 3.61
N PRO A 112 19.63 -7.16 4.67
CA PRO A 112 18.40 -7.40 5.42
C PRO A 112 17.18 -7.37 4.50
N THR A 113 16.19 -8.24 4.78
CA THR A 113 14.98 -8.37 3.98
C THR A 113 13.87 -9.10 4.73
N ALA A 114 12.65 -8.98 4.25
CA ALA A 114 11.46 -9.70 4.74
C ALA A 114 11.57 -11.23 4.72
N SER A 115 12.55 -11.82 4.07
CA SER A 115 12.68 -13.17 3.51
C SER A 115 11.83 -13.37 2.24
N LEU A 116 12.35 -14.13 1.29
CA LEU A 116 11.61 -14.42 0.05
C LEU A 116 10.32 -15.19 0.33
N GLY A 117 10.34 -16.13 1.27
CA GLY A 117 9.16 -16.91 1.64
C GLY A 117 8.03 -16.05 2.19
N ALA A 118 8.36 -15.14 3.12
CA ALA A 118 7.39 -14.17 3.65
C ALA A 118 6.84 -13.25 2.55
N ALA A 119 7.71 -12.70 1.71
CA ALA A 119 7.29 -11.82 0.61
C ALA A 119 6.33 -12.51 -0.37
N GLN A 120 6.54 -13.80 -0.67
CA GLN A 120 5.66 -14.58 -1.54
C GLN A 120 4.30 -14.87 -0.90
N VAL A 121 4.28 -15.28 0.38
CA VAL A 121 3.04 -15.55 1.11
C VAL A 121 2.20 -14.29 1.25
N LEU A 122 2.81 -13.19 1.68
CA LEU A 122 2.12 -11.91 1.88
C LEU A 122 1.55 -11.34 0.57
N ARG A 123 2.19 -11.65 -0.56
CA ARG A 123 1.74 -11.22 -1.89
C ARG A 123 0.49 -11.95 -2.40
N ASN A 124 0.11 -13.06 -1.78
CA ASN A 124 -1.01 -13.88 -2.24
C ASN A 124 -2.00 -14.13 -1.09
N LYS A 125 -3.18 -13.49 -1.17
CA LYS A 125 -4.22 -13.58 -0.13
C LYS A 125 -4.65 -15.02 0.16
N ALA A 126 -4.68 -15.91 -0.84
CA ALA A 126 -5.03 -17.32 -0.62
C ALA A 126 -3.96 -18.05 0.22
N GLN A 127 -2.68 -17.80 -0.09
CA GLN A 127 -1.57 -18.38 0.68
C GLN A 127 -1.56 -17.83 2.10
N LEU A 128 -1.73 -16.52 2.26
CA LEU A 128 -1.81 -15.87 3.57
C LEU A 128 -2.96 -16.46 4.41
N ARG A 129 -4.14 -16.69 3.82
CA ARG A 129 -5.27 -17.35 4.52
C ARG A 129 -4.90 -18.73 5.03
N GLY A 130 -4.22 -19.54 4.20
CA GLY A 130 -3.77 -20.87 4.59
C GLY A 130 -2.78 -20.86 5.75
N VAL A 131 -1.78 -19.98 5.69
CA VAL A 131 -0.78 -19.81 6.76
C VAL A 131 -1.44 -19.28 8.04
N ALA A 132 -2.29 -18.26 7.95
CA ALA A 132 -3.01 -17.70 9.09
C ALA A 132 -3.90 -18.73 9.77
N ALA A 133 -4.66 -19.52 9.01
CA ALA A 133 -5.50 -20.59 9.54
C ALA A 133 -4.67 -21.66 10.27
N ALA A 134 -3.54 -22.09 9.68
CA ALA A 134 -2.64 -23.05 10.31
C ALA A 134 -2.02 -22.54 11.63
N ALA A 135 -1.81 -21.22 11.74
CA ALA A 135 -1.32 -20.55 12.94
C ALA A 135 -2.44 -20.20 13.96
N GLY A 136 -3.71 -20.55 13.66
CA GLY A 136 -4.86 -20.21 14.50
C GLY A 136 -5.17 -18.72 14.57
N ILE A 137 -4.81 -17.95 13.53
CA ILE A 137 -5.14 -16.54 13.37
C ILE A 137 -6.51 -16.45 12.71
N ARG A 138 -7.43 -15.68 13.29
CA ARG A 138 -8.76 -15.49 12.72
C ARG A 138 -8.67 -14.80 11.36
N ASN A 139 -9.31 -15.38 10.38
CA ASN A 139 -9.47 -14.82 9.04
C ASN A 139 -10.78 -15.33 8.42
N PRO A 140 -11.33 -14.68 7.38
CA PRO A 140 -12.55 -15.14 6.73
C PRO A 140 -12.40 -16.56 6.16
N GLU A 141 -13.44 -17.37 6.27
CA GLU A 141 -13.56 -18.60 5.48
C GLU A 141 -13.53 -18.23 4.00
N MET A 142 -12.76 -18.96 3.22
CA MET A 142 -12.55 -18.65 1.81
C MET A 142 -12.46 -19.89 0.93
N SER A 143 -12.70 -19.68 -0.37
CA SER A 143 -12.40 -20.65 -1.42
C SER A 143 -11.82 -19.94 -2.66
N PRO A 144 -10.80 -20.49 -3.32
CA PRO A 144 -10.46 -20.10 -4.68
C PRO A 144 -11.65 -20.37 -5.59
N VAL A 145 -11.90 -19.46 -6.54
CA VAL A 145 -13.01 -19.54 -7.49
C VAL A 145 -12.53 -19.25 -8.90
N SER A 146 -13.05 -19.98 -9.89
CA SER A 146 -12.66 -19.89 -11.30
C SER A 146 -13.78 -19.37 -12.20
N GLY A 147 -14.97 -19.17 -11.65
CA GLY A 147 -16.14 -18.68 -12.37
C GLY A 147 -17.35 -18.46 -11.48
N PRO A 148 -18.42 -17.89 -12.02
CA PRO A 148 -19.66 -17.62 -11.28
C PRO A 148 -20.25 -18.85 -10.59
N ALA A 149 -20.14 -20.04 -11.19
CA ALA A 149 -20.65 -21.27 -10.61
C ALA A 149 -19.99 -21.59 -9.27
N ASP A 150 -18.65 -21.43 -9.16
CA ASP A 150 -17.92 -21.67 -7.92
C ASP A 150 -18.33 -20.65 -6.84
N VAL A 151 -18.57 -19.39 -7.24
CA VAL A 151 -19.07 -18.34 -6.33
C VAL A 151 -20.44 -18.67 -5.79
N LEU A 152 -21.38 -19.14 -6.65
CA LEU A 152 -22.71 -19.58 -6.25
C LEU A 152 -22.65 -20.78 -5.29
N ASP A 153 -21.75 -21.73 -5.52
CA ASP A 153 -21.57 -22.89 -4.63
C ASP A 153 -20.99 -22.45 -3.27
N PHE A 154 -20.04 -21.50 -3.27
CA PHE A 154 -19.55 -20.91 -2.03
C PHE A 154 -20.66 -20.21 -1.24
N MET A 155 -21.52 -19.40 -1.90
CA MET A 155 -22.65 -18.73 -1.25
C MET A 155 -23.67 -19.71 -0.66
N LYS A 156 -23.93 -20.86 -1.32
CA LYS A 156 -24.81 -21.91 -0.78
C LYS A 156 -24.25 -22.53 0.49
N ALA A 157 -22.92 -22.72 0.54
CA ALA A 157 -22.23 -23.30 1.69
C ALA A 157 -22.11 -22.30 2.87
N HIS A 158 -22.06 -20.99 2.56
CA HIS A 158 -21.85 -19.91 3.51
C HIS A 158 -22.98 -18.86 3.40
N PRO A 159 -24.11 -19.09 4.07
CA PRO A 159 -25.24 -18.14 4.00
C PRO A 159 -24.87 -16.74 4.48
N GLY A 160 -25.35 -15.73 3.75
CA GLY A 160 -25.08 -14.32 3.99
C GLY A 160 -24.26 -13.68 2.87
N SER A 161 -23.83 -12.44 3.09
CA SER A 161 -23.01 -11.72 2.12
C SER A 161 -21.61 -12.33 2.02
N ILE A 162 -21.02 -12.23 0.84
CA ILE A 162 -19.65 -12.66 0.56
C ILE A 162 -18.82 -11.53 -0.05
N VAL A 163 -17.52 -11.68 -0.03
CA VAL A 163 -16.57 -10.81 -0.75
C VAL A 163 -15.97 -11.61 -1.90
N LEU A 164 -16.12 -11.11 -3.13
CA LEU A 164 -15.41 -11.60 -4.31
C LEU A 164 -14.23 -10.67 -4.56
N LYS A 165 -13.01 -11.20 -4.62
CA LYS A 165 -11.81 -10.38 -4.83
C LYS A 165 -10.66 -11.15 -5.49
N PRO A 166 -9.76 -10.46 -6.21
CA PRO A 166 -8.49 -11.05 -6.62
C PRO A 166 -7.58 -11.40 -5.43
N SER A 167 -6.92 -12.56 -5.50
CA SER A 167 -5.93 -12.95 -4.48
C SER A 167 -4.62 -12.19 -4.60
N ASN A 168 -4.34 -11.63 -5.75
CA ASN A 168 -3.04 -11.10 -6.15
C ASN A 168 -3.08 -9.67 -6.70
N ARG A 169 -4.09 -8.86 -6.35
CA ARG A 169 -4.19 -7.42 -6.62
C ARG A 169 -4.18 -6.62 -5.33
N GLN A 170 -3.96 -5.30 -5.44
CA GLN A 170 -3.90 -4.34 -4.34
C GLN A 170 -4.94 -3.22 -4.52
N GLY A 171 -5.13 -2.36 -3.50
CA GLY A 171 -5.96 -1.16 -3.59
C GLY A 171 -7.43 -1.42 -3.86
N SER A 172 -7.98 -2.52 -3.36
CA SER A 172 -9.38 -2.95 -3.54
C SER A 172 -9.83 -3.17 -5.00
N VAL A 173 -8.89 -3.20 -5.96
CA VAL A 173 -9.20 -3.42 -7.38
C VAL A 173 -9.84 -4.80 -7.57
N GLY A 174 -11.04 -4.83 -8.15
CA GLY A 174 -11.83 -6.05 -8.37
C GLY A 174 -12.44 -6.63 -7.09
N THR A 175 -12.47 -5.89 -5.98
CA THR A 175 -13.08 -6.32 -4.72
C THR A 175 -14.55 -5.87 -4.67
N LEU A 176 -15.46 -6.81 -4.54
CA LEU A 176 -16.90 -6.56 -4.50
C LEU A 176 -17.57 -7.33 -3.36
N VAL A 177 -18.53 -6.69 -2.70
CA VAL A 177 -19.42 -7.34 -1.74
C VAL A 177 -20.67 -7.79 -2.49
N ILE A 178 -21.03 -9.07 -2.40
CA ILE A 178 -22.17 -9.70 -3.06
C ILE A 178 -23.18 -10.07 -1.97
N HIS A 179 -24.39 -9.55 -2.08
CA HIS A 179 -25.46 -9.77 -1.12
C HIS A 179 -26.49 -10.82 -1.60
N ASP A 180 -26.67 -10.94 -2.91
CA ASP A 180 -27.65 -11.86 -3.53
C ASP A 180 -27.00 -12.67 -4.64
N GLN A 181 -27.45 -13.93 -4.80
CA GLN A 181 -26.98 -14.82 -5.86
C GLN A 181 -27.25 -14.25 -7.28
N ALA A 182 -28.28 -13.42 -7.45
CA ALA A 182 -28.57 -12.76 -8.71
C ALA A 182 -27.50 -11.77 -9.15
N GLU A 183 -26.67 -11.27 -8.23
CA GLU A 183 -25.60 -10.31 -8.50
C GLU A 183 -24.32 -10.99 -9.04
N VAL A 184 -24.18 -12.31 -8.89
CA VAL A 184 -22.90 -13.04 -9.07
C VAL A 184 -22.32 -12.88 -10.47
N GLU A 185 -23.14 -13.04 -11.53
CA GLU A 185 -22.67 -12.92 -12.92
C GLU A 185 -22.11 -11.51 -13.22
N GLN A 186 -22.85 -10.49 -12.81
CA GLN A 186 -22.43 -9.09 -12.98
C GLN A 186 -21.19 -8.78 -12.14
N ALA A 187 -21.16 -9.22 -10.89
CA ALA A 187 -20.04 -9.01 -9.98
C ALA A 187 -18.77 -9.69 -10.50
N TRP A 188 -18.87 -10.93 -11.01
CA TRP A 188 -17.75 -11.64 -11.62
C TRP A 188 -17.17 -10.84 -12.79
N THR A 189 -18.01 -10.43 -13.75
CA THR A 189 -17.57 -9.66 -14.90
C THR A 189 -16.90 -8.35 -14.47
N THR A 190 -17.52 -7.62 -13.55
CA THR A 190 -16.95 -6.36 -13.02
C THR A 190 -15.60 -6.59 -12.35
N ALA A 191 -15.46 -7.65 -11.55
CA ALA A 191 -14.22 -7.92 -10.81
C ALA A 191 -13.04 -8.27 -11.73
N ILE A 192 -13.28 -9.06 -12.78
CA ILE A 192 -12.21 -9.48 -13.72
C ILE A 192 -11.83 -8.38 -14.72
N ASP A 193 -12.78 -7.52 -15.10
CA ASP A 193 -12.57 -6.46 -16.10
C ASP A 193 -11.89 -5.22 -15.49
N GLN A 194 -11.87 -5.08 -14.17
CA GLN A 194 -11.22 -3.96 -13.52
C GLN A 194 -9.69 -4.06 -13.66
N ALA A 195 -9.07 -3.03 -14.22
CA ALA A 195 -7.63 -2.99 -14.52
C ALA A 195 -6.86 -2.06 -13.58
N GLU A 196 -5.57 -2.28 -13.47
CA GLU A 196 -4.61 -1.45 -12.71
C GLU A 196 -3.52 -0.87 -13.64
N PRO A 197 -3.87 -0.06 -14.64
CA PRO A 197 -2.93 0.35 -15.68
C PRO A 197 -1.75 1.16 -15.15
N THR A 198 -1.89 1.79 -13.99
CA THR A 198 -0.81 2.55 -13.35
C THR A 198 0.11 1.70 -12.48
N LEU A 199 -0.22 0.44 -12.22
CA LEU A 199 0.51 -0.43 -11.31
C LEU A 199 0.96 -1.75 -11.91
N THR A 200 0.44 -2.12 -13.09
CA THR A 200 0.75 -3.40 -13.75
C THR A 200 1.27 -3.20 -15.17
N PRO A 201 2.19 -4.07 -15.62
CA PRO A 201 2.74 -4.00 -16.98
C PRO A 201 1.70 -4.41 -18.05
N ASP A 202 1.93 -3.97 -19.30
CA ASP A 202 1.04 -4.22 -20.45
C ASP A 202 0.85 -5.70 -20.77
N ARG A 203 1.85 -6.54 -20.45
CA ARG A 203 1.75 -8.00 -20.63
C ARG A 203 0.69 -8.66 -19.74
N GLY A 204 0.12 -7.89 -18.82
CA GLY A 204 -0.86 -8.39 -17.86
C GLY A 204 -0.23 -9.28 -16.77
N MET A 205 -1.08 -9.70 -15.86
CA MET A 205 -0.76 -10.65 -14.80
C MET A 205 -1.84 -11.74 -14.77
N GLU A 206 -1.43 -12.96 -14.44
CA GLU A 206 -2.40 -14.01 -14.16
C GLU A 206 -3.30 -13.60 -13.00
N LEU A 207 -4.61 -13.65 -13.22
CA LEU A 207 -5.62 -13.29 -12.24
C LEU A 207 -6.11 -14.56 -11.54
N SER A 208 -6.02 -14.59 -10.22
CA SER A 208 -6.64 -15.62 -9.41
C SER A 208 -7.64 -15.01 -8.43
N MET A 209 -8.84 -15.59 -8.36
CA MET A 209 -9.98 -15.04 -7.63
C MET A 209 -10.29 -15.85 -6.36
N LEU A 210 -10.81 -15.15 -5.34
CA LEU A 210 -11.30 -15.71 -4.09
C LEU A 210 -12.73 -15.28 -3.84
N ALA A 211 -13.54 -16.21 -3.28
CA ALA A 211 -14.75 -15.88 -2.55
C ALA A 211 -14.46 -16.03 -1.06
N GLU A 212 -14.83 -15.03 -0.25
CA GLU A 212 -14.66 -15.02 1.19
C GLU A 212 -15.97 -14.69 1.89
N ARG A 213 -16.17 -15.22 3.11
CA ARG A 213 -17.26 -14.75 3.98
C ARG A 213 -17.10 -13.28 4.29
N PHE A 214 -18.16 -12.50 4.16
CA PHE A 214 -18.15 -11.10 4.57
C PHE A 214 -18.07 -10.99 6.09
N ILE A 215 -17.10 -10.23 6.58
CA ILE A 215 -16.96 -9.88 7.99
C ILE A 215 -17.39 -8.43 8.17
N SER A 216 -18.31 -8.18 9.10
CA SER A 216 -18.78 -6.83 9.42
C SER A 216 -18.08 -6.30 10.66
N GLY A 217 -17.66 -5.05 10.60
CA GLY A 217 -17.04 -4.38 11.75
C GLY A 217 -16.21 -3.16 11.32
N PRO A 218 -15.70 -2.39 12.27
CA PRO A 218 -14.74 -1.34 11.98
C PRO A 218 -13.42 -1.92 11.46
N GLU A 219 -12.81 -1.20 10.53
CA GLU A 219 -11.54 -1.58 9.90
C GLU A 219 -10.38 -0.77 10.47
N TYR A 220 -9.28 -1.47 10.65
CA TYR A 220 -8.01 -0.91 11.12
C TYR A 220 -6.86 -1.46 10.29
N SER A 221 -5.76 -0.72 10.27
CA SER A 221 -4.47 -1.30 9.86
C SER A 221 -3.41 -1.10 10.95
N VAL A 222 -2.46 -2.01 10.97
CA VAL A 222 -1.27 -1.94 11.82
C VAL A 222 -0.07 -1.74 10.91
N GLU A 223 0.58 -0.60 11.04
CA GLU A 223 1.88 -0.33 10.43
C GLU A 223 2.95 -0.69 11.46
N MET A 224 3.80 -1.65 11.15
CA MET A 224 4.79 -2.17 12.08
C MET A 224 6.18 -2.19 11.43
N LEU A 225 7.16 -1.63 12.14
CA LEU A 225 8.57 -1.74 11.80
C LEU A 225 9.14 -2.97 12.51
N VAL A 226 9.72 -3.88 11.73
CA VAL A 226 10.20 -5.19 12.20
C VAL A 226 11.71 -5.29 11.96
N HIS A 227 12.44 -5.77 12.97
CA HIS A 227 13.86 -6.10 12.86
C HIS A 227 14.15 -7.44 13.54
N ALA A 228 14.84 -8.33 12.84
CA ALA A 228 15.14 -9.69 13.29
C ALA A 228 13.89 -10.44 13.80
N GLY A 229 12.76 -10.28 13.12
CA GLY A 229 11.48 -10.87 13.49
C GLY A 229 10.79 -10.23 14.71
N GLN A 230 11.32 -9.13 15.25
CA GLN A 230 10.76 -8.46 16.42
C GLN A 230 10.19 -7.08 16.06
N PRO A 231 9.02 -6.70 16.61
CA PRO A 231 8.47 -5.37 16.41
C PRO A 231 9.29 -4.33 17.17
N LEU A 232 9.75 -3.29 16.48
CA LEU A 232 10.41 -2.14 17.10
C LEU A 232 9.48 -0.96 17.30
N PHE A 233 8.51 -0.81 16.43
CA PHE A 233 7.48 0.24 16.48
C PHE A 233 6.22 -0.27 15.81
N PHE A 234 5.06 0.15 16.32
CA PHE A 234 3.80 0.00 15.59
C PHE A 234 2.81 1.13 15.87
N ASN A 235 2.02 1.44 14.86
CA ASN A 235 0.85 2.30 14.92
C ASN A 235 -0.39 1.50 14.55
N VAL A 236 -1.55 1.92 15.06
CA VAL A 236 -2.85 1.46 14.57
C VAL A 236 -3.53 2.63 13.87
N THR A 237 -3.90 2.44 12.62
CA THR A 237 -4.65 3.39 11.79
C THR A 237 -6.12 2.99 11.76
N ALA A 238 -7.04 3.92 12.02
CA ALA A 238 -8.46 3.70 11.79
C ALA A 238 -8.80 3.97 10.31
N LYS A 239 -9.56 3.07 9.69
CA LYS A 239 -10.01 3.17 8.31
C LYS A 239 -11.52 3.44 8.28
N LYS A 240 -11.98 4.31 7.41
CA LYS A 240 -13.40 4.59 7.18
C LYS A 240 -13.70 4.34 5.71
N LEU A 241 -14.69 3.50 5.43
CA LEU A 241 -15.10 3.18 4.06
C LEU A 241 -16.06 4.22 3.48
N TYR A 242 -16.13 4.28 2.15
CA TYR A 242 -17.18 5.01 1.46
C TYR A 242 -18.56 4.45 1.81
N PRO A 243 -19.60 5.28 1.85
CA PRO A 243 -20.97 4.82 2.08
C PRO A 243 -21.44 3.88 0.98
N GLY A 244 -22.47 3.06 1.31
CA GLY A 244 -23.07 2.13 0.34
C GLY A 244 -22.35 0.80 0.19
N GLY A 245 -21.48 0.41 1.15
CA GLY A 245 -20.84 -0.92 1.17
C GLY A 245 -19.70 -1.08 0.18
N ARG A 246 -19.18 0.00 -0.39
CA ARG A 246 -17.96 -0.03 -1.22
C ARG A 246 -16.75 -0.34 -0.33
N PRO A 247 -15.96 -1.39 -0.61
CA PRO A 247 -14.78 -1.76 0.18
C PRO A 247 -13.57 -0.88 -0.19
N VAL A 248 -13.77 0.43 -0.19
CA VAL A 248 -12.77 1.46 -0.51
C VAL A 248 -12.78 2.50 0.60
N GLU A 249 -11.63 2.90 1.06
CA GLU A 249 -11.47 3.83 2.15
C GLU A 249 -11.71 5.28 1.71
N ILE A 250 -12.53 5.99 2.47
CA ILE A 250 -12.76 7.42 2.33
C ILE A 250 -11.91 8.23 3.32
N ALA A 251 -11.39 7.61 4.38
CA ALA A 251 -10.51 8.28 5.33
C ALA A 251 -9.61 7.31 6.09
N HIS A 252 -8.46 7.83 6.50
CA HIS A 252 -7.58 7.22 7.51
C HIS A 252 -7.34 8.21 8.64
N THR A 253 -7.24 7.71 9.88
CA THR A 253 -6.93 8.50 11.07
C THR A 253 -5.84 7.83 11.89
N ILE A 254 -4.83 8.58 12.29
CA ILE A 254 -3.61 8.14 12.96
C ILE A 254 -3.36 8.99 14.22
N PRO A 255 -3.10 8.34 15.37
CA PRO A 255 -3.44 6.96 15.67
C PRO A 255 -4.95 6.74 15.71
N ALA A 256 -5.40 5.50 15.59
CA ALA A 256 -6.81 5.15 15.81
C ALA A 256 -7.26 5.55 17.22
N ASP A 257 -8.45 6.15 17.32
CA ASP A 257 -9.07 6.48 18.61
C ASP A 257 -9.74 5.22 19.19
N ILE A 258 -8.93 4.35 19.76
CA ILE A 258 -9.32 3.07 20.37
C ILE A 258 -8.67 2.91 21.73
N ASP A 259 -9.25 2.06 22.57
CA ASP A 259 -8.66 1.78 23.88
C ASP A 259 -7.33 0.99 23.78
N GLY A 260 -6.53 1.07 24.85
CA GLY A 260 -5.23 0.41 24.90
C GLY A 260 -5.29 -1.11 24.78
N LYS A 261 -6.43 -1.74 25.17
CA LYS A 261 -6.61 -3.18 25.07
C LYS A 261 -6.78 -3.62 23.61
N LEU A 262 -7.60 -2.92 22.84
CA LEU A 262 -7.78 -3.21 21.42
C LEU A 262 -6.50 -2.89 20.63
N ARG A 263 -5.82 -1.77 20.97
CA ARG A 263 -4.53 -1.44 20.37
C ARG A 263 -3.50 -2.55 20.57
N ALA A 264 -3.36 -3.05 21.80
CA ALA A 264 -2.44 -4.14 22.11
C ALA A 264 -2.83 -5.43 21.36
N LEU A 265 -4.13 -5.80 21.37
CA LEU A 265 -4.63 -6.98 20.67
C LEU A 265 -4.30 -6.96 19.17
N LEU A 266 -4.52 -5.83 18.48
CA LEU A 266 -4.20 -5.68 17.04
C LEU A 266 -2.69 -5.78 16.80
N GLY A 267 -1.88 -5.20 17.69
CA GLY A 267 -0.42 -5.36 17.66
C GLY A 267 0.02 -6.81 17.81
N ASP A 268 -0.47 -7.50 18.85
CA ASP A 268 -0.14 -8.90 19.14
C ASP A 268 -0.57 -9.85 18.01
N GLU A 269 -1.77 -9.66 17.45
CA GLU A 269 -2.23 -10.47 16.31
C GLU A 269 -1.38 -10.20 15.05
N THR A 270 -0.90 -8.96 14.85
CA THR A 270 0.03 -8.65 13.76
C THR A 270 1.39 -9.33 13.98
N VAL A 271 1.91 -9.37 15.22
CA VAL A 271 3.13 -10.15 15.55
C VAL A 271 2.93 -11.62 15.21
N ARG A 272 1.78 -12.21 15.53
CA ARG A 272 1.48 -13.59 15.15
C ARG A 272 1.48 -13.82 13.64
N VAL A 273 1.02 -12.85 12.85
CA VAL A 273 1.09 -12.94 11.37
C VAL A 273 2.53 -12.93 10.89
N ILE A 274 3.36 -11.98 11.35
CA ILE A 274 4.77 -11.90 10.93
C ILE A 274 5.57 -13.14 11.32
N ASP A 275 5.32 -13.69 12.51
CA ASP A 275 5.92 -14.95 12.97
C ASP A 275 5.50 -16.13 12.07
N ALA A 276 4.20 -16.24 11.79
CA ALA A 276 3.66 -17.33 10.98
C ALA A 276 4.19 -17.36 9.54
N VAL A 277 4.45 -16.19 8.95
CA VAL A 277 5.01 -16.09 7.60
C VAL A 277 6.54 -16.09 7.57
N GLY A 278 7.20 -15.97 8.72
CA GLY A 278 8.65 -15.87 8.84
C GLY A 278 9.20 -14.55 8.31
N PHE A 279 8.54 -13.42 8.62
CA PHE A 279 9.00 -12.10 8.27
C PHE A 279 10.16 -11.67 9.17
N VAL A 280 11.25 -11.17 8.58
CA VAL A 280 12.49 -10.89 9.33
C VAL A 280 12.71 -9.39 9.50
N ASP A 281 12.90 -8.65 8.40
CA ASP A 281 13.25 -7.24 8.44
C ASP A 281 12.37 -6.43 7.48
N GLY A 282 11.92 -5.26 7.92
CA GLY A 282 11.20 -4.33 7.07
C GLY A 282 9.97 -3.70 7.70
N MET A 283 9.10 -3.17 6.85
CA MET A 283 7.79 -2.63 7.23
C MET A 283 6.70 -3.60 6.81
N VAL A 284 5.68 -3.76 7.67
CA VAL A 284 4.42 -4.40 7.30
C VAL A 284 3.27 -3.44 7.45
N HIS A 285 2.27 -3.61 6.58
CA HIS A 285 0.96 -3.00 6.64
C HIS A 285 -0.06 -4.13 6.72
N CYS A 286 -0.66 -4.33 7.90
CA CYS A 286 -1.53 -5.46 8.19
C CYS A 286 -2.95 -4.97 8.49
N GLU A 287 -3.94 -5.44 7.73
CA GLU A 287 -5.33 -4.96 7.80
C GLU A 287 -6.23 -5.92 8.58
N TRP A 288 -7.09 -5.35 9.42
CA TRP A 288 -7.97 -6.05 10.33
C TRP A 288 -9.38 -5.50 10.32
N ILE A 289 -10.38 -6.39 10.32
CA ILE A 289 -11.77 -6.06 10.67
C ILE A 289 -12.02 -6.58 12.08
N VAL A 290 -12.51 -5.74 12.97
CA VAL A 290 -12.86 -6.14 14.33
C VAL A 290 -14.37 -6.40 14.40
N SER A 291 -14.74 -7.67 14.55
CA SER A 291 -16.14 -8.10 14.65
C SER A 291 -16.37 -8.72 16.03
N ASP A 292 -17.35 -8.19 16.78
CA ASP A 292 -17.67 -8.64 18.14
C ASP A 292 -16.48 -8.64 19.11
N GLY A 293 -15.51 -7.73 18.89
CA GLY A 293 -14.28 -7.61 19.67
C GLY A 293 -13.14 -8.52 19.22
N ASP A 294 -13.33 -9.36 18.23
CA ASP A 294 -12.34 -10.25 17.67
C ASP A 294 -11.77 -9.70 16.35
N PRO A 295 -10.43 -9.61 16.19
CA PRO A 295 -9.81 -9.19 14.94
C PRO A 295 -9.79 -10.34 13.91
N TYR A 296 -10.20 -10.02 12.67
CA TYR A 296 -10.14 -10.89 11.50
C TYR A 296 -9.14 -10.32 10.50
N LEU A 297 -8.15 -11.10 10.11
CA LEU A 297 -7.14 -10.70 9.15
C LEU A 297 -7.75 -10.48 7.76
N VAL A 298 -7.56 -9.27 7.21
CA VAL A 298 -7.98 -8.92 5.83
C VAL A 298 -6.85 -9.14 4.85
N GLU A 299 -5.70 -8.54 5.10
CA GLU A 299 -4.45 -8.76 4.36
C GLU A 299 -3.25 -8.29 5.18
N CYS A 300 -2.05 -8.66 4.74
CA CYS A 300 -0.80 -8.13 5.27
C CYS A 300 0.19 -7.96 4.11
N ALA A 301 0.72 -6.77 3.94
CA ALA A 301 1.70 -6.43 2.91
C ALA A 301 3.07 -6.19 3.54
N GLY A 302 4.13 -6.79 2.98
CA GLY A 302 5.52 -6.64 3.44
C GLY A 302 6.20 -5.40 2.84
N ARG A 303 5.57 -4.24 3.00
CA ARG A 303 6.03 -2.93 2.49
C ARG A 303 5.44 -1.78 3.30
N CYS A 304 5.95 -0.59 3.07
CA CYS A 304 5.32 0.63 3.59
C CYS A 304 3.87 0.76 3.11
N ALA A 305 3.01 1.25 3.99
CA ALA A 305 1.62 1.55 3.68
C ALA A 305 1.50 2.59 2.56
N GLY A 306 0.43 2.50 1.76
CA GLY A 306 0.04 3.52 0.80
C GLY A 306 -0.61 4.75 1.45
N ASP A 307 -1.28 5.55 0.62
CA ASP A 307 -2.14 6.68 1.04
C ASP A 307 -1.43 7.74 1.92
N GLY A 308 -0.10 7.79 1.90
CA GLY A 308 0.66 8.72 2.76
C GLY A 308 0.64 8.36 4.25
N ILE A 309 0.24 7.12 4.60
CA ILE A 309 0.12 6.69 6.02
C ILE A 309 1.43 6.85 6.77
N ILE A 310 2.60 6.55 6.15
CA ILE A 310 3.90 6.72 6.82
C ILE A 310 4.18 8.19 7.14
N ASP A 311 3.93 9.12 6.20
CA ASP A 311 4.07 10.56 6.44
C ASP A 311 3.12 11.05 7.54
N MET A 312 1.88 10.54 7.56
CA MET A 312 0.92 10.82 8.63
C MET A 312 1.38 10.29 9.99
N ILE A 313 2.02 9.11 10.05
CA ILE A 313 2.61 8.57 11.28
C ILE A 313 3.74 9.50 11.76
N GLU A 314 4.65 9.92 10.88
CA GLU A 314 5.75 10.81 11.23
C GLU A 314 5.28 12.19 11.72
N ARG A 315 4.07 12.61 11.33
CA ARG A 315 3.44 13.85 11.82
C ARG A 315 2.73 13.69 13.17
N ALA A 316 2.07 12.55 13.38
CA ALA A 316 1.37 12.26 14.63
C ALA A 316 2.34 11.87 15.76
N TYR A 317 3.41 11.15 15.42
CA TYR A 317 4.45 10.72 16.35
C TYR A 317 5.74 11.54 16.12
N PRO A 318 6.54 11.81 17.17
CA PRO A 318 7.86 12.44 17.00
C PRO A 318 8.89 11.41 16.51
N VAL A 319 8.68 10.83 15.33
CA VAL A 319 9.47 9.75 14.76
C VAL A 319 9.90 10.09 13.33
N LYS A 320 11.03 9.56 12.92
CA LYS A 320 11.48 9.52 11.52
C LYS A 320 11.49 8.07 11.07
N LEU A 321 10.30 7.54 10.74
CA LEU A 321 10.08 6.12 10.50
C LEU A 321 10.78 5.64 9.22
N ASN A 322 10.82 6.50 8.18
CA ASN A 322 11.57 6.21 6.95
C ASN A 322 13.07 6.09 7.20
N GLN A 323 13.64 6.87 8.15
CA GLN A 323 15.06 6.74 8.55
C GLN A 323 15.29 5.41 9.25
N ALA A 324 14.46 5.06 10.25
CA ALA A 324 14.57 3.80 10.96
C ALA A 324 14.45 2.59 10.01
N TYR A 325 13.54 2.68 9.05
CA TYR A 325 13.37 1.65 8.01
C TYR A 325 14.62 1.52 7.13
N LEU A 326 15.18 2.63 6.68
CA LEU A 326 16.40 2.61 5.88
C LEU A 326 17.60 2.07 6.67
N ASP A 327 17.75 2.44 7.95
CA ASP A 327 18.80 1.93 8.82
C ASP A 327 18.74 0.40 8.90
N ILE A 328 17.56 -0.17 9.20
CA ILE A 328 17.36 -1.63 9.28
C ILE A 328 17.71 -2.29 7.95
N MET A 329 17.15 -1.80 6.85
CA MET A 329 17.35 -2.41 5.54
C MET A 329 18.79 -2.25 5.00
N SER A 330 19.57 -1.33 5.58
CA SER A 330 21.00 -1.19 5.33
C SER A 330 21.88 -2.03 6.24
N GLY A 331 21.31 -2.72 7.24
CA GLY A 331 22.03 -3.46 8.27
C GLY A 331 22.73 -2.55 9.28
N GLU A 332 22.29 -1.32 9.41
CA GLU A 332 22.83 -0.34 10.36
C GLU A 332 21.95 -0.30 11.62
N PRO A 333 22.52 0.07 12.77
CA PRO A 333 21.72 0.30 13.98
C PRO A 333 20.72 1.43 13.77
N VAL A 334 19.49 1.24 14.30
CA VAL A 334 18.45 2.29 14.24
C VAL A 334 18.96 3.57 14.92
N SER A 335 19.03 4.65 14.16
CA SER A 335 19.65 5.92 14.57
C SER A 335 18.68 6.93 15.19
N VAL A 336 17.38 6.60 15.22
CA VAL A 336 16.31 7.50 15.66
C VAL A 336 15.52 6.90 16.83
N GLU A 337 14.89 7.76 17.63
CA GLU A 337 13.98 7.31 18.69
C GLU A 337 12.66 6.78 18.11
N LEU A 338 12.16 5.70 18.68
CA LEU A 338 10.89 5.06 18.32
C LEU A 338 9.91 5.22 19.50
N PRO A 339 9.05 6.25 19.51
CA PRO A 339 8.16 6.52 20.61
C PRO A 339 6.96 5.58 20.63
N GLU A 340 6.50 5.21 21.82
CA GLU A 340 5.30 4.38 21.99
C GLU A 340 4.00 5.17 21.81
N GLN A 341 4.04 6.48 22.00
CA GLN A 341 2.85 7.34 22.02
C GLN A 341 2.96 8.50 21.02
N ALA A 342 1.85 8.77 20.35
CA ALA A 342 1.67 9.94 19.51
C ALA A 342 1.62 11.22 20.38
N LYS A 343 2.03 12.35 19.79
CA LYS A 343 1.91 13.69 20.39
C LYS A 343 0.70 14.46 19.86
N GLY A 344 0.08 13.98 18.80
CA GLY A 344 -1.08 14.59 18.16
C GLY A 344 -1.81 13.57 17.30
N GLY A 345 -2.56 14.05 16.33
CA GLY A 345 -3.23 13.23 15.33
C GLY A 345 -2.91 13.68 13.91
N SER A 346 -3.07 12.77 12.97
CA SER A 346 -3.03 13.05 11.54
C SER A 346 -4.15 12.29 10.84
N SER A 347 -4.79 12.90 9.86
CA SER A 347 -5.88 12.24 9.12
C SER A 347 -5.87 12.68 7.66
N ILE A 348 -6.26 11.77 6.77
CA ILE A 348 -6.57 12.03 5.38
C ILE A 348 -8.05 11.77 5.13
N ARG A 349 -8.67 12.65 4.36
CA ARG A 349 -10.03 12.51 3.86
C ARG A 349 -10.04 12.58 2.35
N PHE A 350 -10.48 11.49 1.71
CA PHE A 350 -10.68 11.46 0.27
C PHE A 350 -12.00 12.14 -0.11
N VAL A 351 -11.97 12.80 -1.27
CA VAL A 351 -13.13 13.46 -1.84
C VAL A 351 -14.06 12.43 -2.46
N ASP A 352 -15.36 12.65 -2.41
CA ASP A 352 -16.36 11.89 -3.15
C ASP A 352 -16.99 12.78 -4.23
N ALA A 353 -17.44 12.18 -5.31
CA ALA A 353 -18.14 12.83 -6.40
C ALA A 353 -19.17 11.87 -7.00
N GLU A 354 -20.21 12.42 -7.64
CA GLU A 354 -21.18 11.62 -8.37
C GLU A 354 -20.55 11.08 -9.68
N PRO A 355 -20.85 9.82 -10.08
CA PRO A 355 -20.41 9.30 -11.36
C PRO A 355 -20.90 10.15 -12.53
N GLY A 356 -20.03 10.36 -13.54
CA GLY A 356 -20.37 11.19 -14.70
C GLY A 356 -19.11 11.71 -15.39
N ILE A 357 -19.27 12.65 -16.31
CA ILE A 357 -18.16 13.36 -16.94
C ILE A 357 -17.86 14.59 -16.08
N VAL A 358 -16.62 14.74 -15.64
CA VAL A 358 -16.16 15.89 -14.84
C VAL A 358 -16.31 17.17 -15.66
N VAL A 359 -17.02 18.14 -15.11
CA VAL A 359 -17.26 19.45 -15.74
C VAL A 359 -16.35 20.51 -15.16
N GLU A 360 -16.24 20.56 -13.83
CA GLU A 360 -15.47 21.56 -13.12
C GLU A 360 -14.90 20.99 -11.82
N VAL A 361 -13.70 21.46 -11.47
CA VAL A 361 -13.03 21.20 -10.19
C VAL A 361 -12.68 22.53 -9.53
N THR A 362 -13.16 22.74 -8.31
CA THR A 362 -12.95 24.00 -7.57
C THR A 362 -12.55 23.74 -6.12
N GLY A 363 -12.06 24.77 -5.43
CA GLY A 363 -11.81 24.77 -4.00
C GLY A 363 -10.48 24.18 -3.54
N LEU A 364 -9.63 23.66 -4.43
CA LEU A 364 -8.34 23.05 -4.05
C LEU A 364 -7.44 24.06 -3.30
N GLU A 365 -7.29 25.28 -3.80
CA GLU A 365 -6.47 26.31 -3.14
C GLU A 365 -6.99 26.65 -1.74
N ALA A 366 -8.33 26.74 -1.58
CA ALA A 366 -8.94 26.94 -0.27
C ALA A 366 -8.69 25.78 0.68
N ALA A 367 -8.75 24.54 0.19
CA ALA A 367 -8.42 23.35 0.97
C ALA A 367 -6.94 23.32 1.39
N GLN A 368 -6.04 23.68 0.49
CA GLN A 368 -4.60 23.76 0.79
C GLN A 368 -4.27 24.84 1.83
N GLY A 369 -5.03 25.94 1.86
CA GLY A 369 -4.89 27.01 2.85
C GLY A 369 -5.67 26.79 4.16
N ALA A 370 -6.40 25.70 4.30
CA ALA A 370 -7.24 25.45 5.46
C ALA A 370 -6.41 25.08 6.73
N PRO A 371 -6.92 25.38 7.94
CA PRO A 371 -6.20 25.12 9.18
C PRO A 371 -5.77 23.66 9.34
N GLY A 372 -4.50 23.44 9.72
CA GLY A 372 -3.94 22.11 9.97
C GLY A 372 -3.63 21.28 8.70
N VAL A 373 -4.04 21.72 7.53
CA VAL A 373 -3.78 21.01 6.27
C VAL A 373 -2.30 21.09 5.92
N PHE A 374 -1.70 19.94 5.67
CA PHE A 374 -0.32 19.84 5.22
C PHE A 374 -0.22 19.37 3.76
N TYR A 375 -1.27 18.73 3.23
CA TYR A 375 -1.32 18.37 1.82
C TYR A 375 -2.77 18.19 1.37
N ALA A 376 -3.10 18.73 0.20
CA ALA A 376 -4.35 18.48 -0.51
C ALA A 376 -4.07 18.45 -2.02
N ASN A 377 -4.75 17.52 -2.72
CA ASN A 377 -4.62 17.37 -4.16
C ASN A 377 -5.92 16.84 -4.78
N VAL A 378 -6.09 17.13 -6.07
CA VAL A 378 -7.17 16.59 -6.90
C VAL A 378 -6.55 15.93 -8.13
N TYR A 379 -7.05 14.75 -8.47
CA TYR A 379 -6.61 13.97 -9.62
C TYR A 379 -7.59 14.07 -10.78
N ALA A 380 -8.88 14.33 -10.49
CA ALA A 380 -9.92 14.46 -11.49
C ALA A 380 -9.70 15.71 -12.34
N GLU A 381 -9.81 15.58 -13.66
CA GLU A 381 -9.66 16.68 -14.61
C GLU A 381 -10.94 16.89 -15.43
N PRO A 382 -11.29 18.14 -15.79
CA PRO A 382 -12.44 18.41 -16.65
C PRO A 382 -12.37 17.65 -17.98
N GLY A 383 -13.47 16.98 -18.34
CA GLY A 383 -13.58 16.14 -19.51
C GLY A 383 -13.36 14.65 -19.27
N GLU A 384 -12.84 14.26 -18.13
CA GLU A 384 -12.64 12.84 -17.76
C GLU A 384 -13.95 12.18 -17.33
N GLU A 385 -14.06 10.88 -17.58
CA GLU A 385 -15.14 10.02 -17.08
C GLU A 385 -14.80 9.53 -15.67
N PHE A 386 -15.66 9.82 -14.71
CA PHE A 386 -15.56 9.34 -13.34
C PHE A 386 -16.68 8.34 -13.05
N PHE A 387 -16.32 7.09 -12.77
CA PHE A 387 -17.27 5.99 -12.51
C PHE A 387 -17.54 5.77 -11.01
N GLY A 388 -17.15 6.71 -10.17
CA GLY A 388 -17.12 6.56 -8.71
C GLY A 388 -15.81 5.91 -8.23
N ALA A 389 -15.51 6.05 -6.95
CA ALA A 389 -14.36 5.39 -6.34
C ALA A 389 -14.64 3.88 -6.20
N ARG A 390 -14.32 3.08 -7.22
CA ARG A 390 -14.46 1.62 -7.26
C ARG A 390 -13.23 0.91 -6.71
N SER A 391 -12.12 1.62 -6.59
CA SER A 391 -10.85 1.19 -6.00
C SER A 391 -10.14 2.38 -5.37
N SER A 392 -9.11 2.11 -4.59
CA SER A 392 -8.28 3.17 -3.98
C SER A 392 -7.56 4.03 -5.04
N LEU A 393 -7.38 3.49 -6.26
CA LEU A 393 -6.73 4.20 -7.38
C LEU A 393 -7.66 5.20 -8.09
N GLU A 394 -8.97 5.05 -7.92
CA GLU A 394 -9.98 5.87 -8.61
C GLU A 394 -10.53 7.00 -7.71
N ARG A 395 -9.96 7.19 -6.53
CA ARG A 395 -10.35 8.32 -5.66
C ARG A 395 -9.96 9.64 -6.30
N PRO A 396 -10.89 10.61 -6.45
CA PRO A 396 -10.68 11.78 -7.32
C PRO A 396 -9.83 12.88 -6.67
N GLY A 397 -9.57 12.81 -5.36
CA GLY A 397 -8.78 13.79 -4.62
C GLY A 397 -8.83 13.56 -3.12
N PHE A 398 -8.11 14.40 -2.37
CA PHE A 398 -8.03 14.30 -0.91
C PHE A 398 -7.55 15.60 -0.27
N ALA A 399 -7.77 15.70 1.06
CA ALA A 399 -7.09 16.63 1.94
C ALA A 399 -6.57 15.89 3.18
N ALA A 400 -5.34 16.19 3.60
CA ALA A 400 -4.70 15.61 4.76
C ALA A 400 -4.31 16.72 5.76
N ALA A 401 -4.62 16.50 7.05
CA ALA A 401 -4.43 17.47 8.10
C ALA A 401 -3.84 16.85 9.37
N THR A 402 -3.17 17.67 10.17
CA THR A 402 -2.74 17.36 11.54
C THR A 402 -3.57 18.15 12.55
N GLY A 403 -3.66 17.62 13.78
CA GLY A 403 -4.32 18.29 14.91
C GLY A 403 -3.70 17.85 16.23
N ASP A 404 -4.08 18.49 17.32
CA ASP A 404 -3.59 18.16 18.66
C ASP A 404 -4.14 16.80 19.17
N SER A 405 -5.10 16.24 18.44
CA SER A 405 -5.66 14.90 18.66
C SER A 405 -6.12 14.25 17.36
N PRO A 406 -6.32 12.90 17.35
CA PRO A 406 -6.88 12.20 16.20
C PRO A 406 -8.27 12.72 15.79
N ALA A 407 -9.12 13.04 16.75
CA ALA A 407 -10.46 13.60 16.51
C ALA A 407 -10.39 14.98 15.82
N GLU A 408 -9.48 15.85 16.26
CA GLU A 408 -9.27 17.15 15.63
C GLU A 408 -8.72 17.02 14.23
N ALA A 409 -7.69 16.19 14.01
CA ALA A 409 -7.14 15.94 12.69
C ALA A 409 -8.21 15.41 11.71
N THR A 410 -9.07 14.49 12.18
CA THR A 410 -10.19 13.97 11.39
C THR A 410 -11.18 15.07 10.99
N ARG A 411 -11.53 15.95 11.92
CA ARG A 411 -12.42 17.09 11.64
C ARG A 411 -11.79 18.05 10.62
N LEU A 412 -10.53 18.45 10.82
CA LEU A 412 -9.81 19.37 9.93
C LEU A 412 -9.67 18.80 8.52
N ALA A 413 -9.28 17.52 8.37
CA ALA A 413 -9.18 16.87 7.07
C ALA A 413 -10.55 16.81 6.37
N ALA A 414 -11.62 16.51 7.10
CA ALA A 414 -12.98 16.45 6.55
C ALA A 414 -13.49 17.82 6.12
N GLU A 415 -13.25 18.87 6.92
CA GLU A 415 -13.62 20.25 6.59
C GLU A 415 -12.86 20.73 5.36
N ALA A 416 -11.56 20.44 5.26
CA ALA A 416 -10.76 20.80 4.10
C ALA A 416 -11.19 20.06 2.84
N ALA A 417 -11.42 18.75 2.91
CA ALA A 417 -11.90 17.97 1.79
C ALA A 417 -13.27 18.45 1.28
N ALA A 418 -14.14 18.93 2.17
CA ALA A 418 -15.46 19.49 1.82
C ALA A 418 -15.37 20.82 1.05
N LEU A 419 -14.21 21.52 1.07
CA LEU A 419 -13.99 22.70 0.24
C LEU A 419 -13.77 22.33 -1.23
N ILE A 420 -13.24 21.14 -1.49
CA ILE A 420 -13.01 20.63 -2.85
C ILE A 420 -14.36 20.17 -3.42
N ARG A 421 -14.71 20.70 -4.58
CA ARG A 421 -15.92 20.34 -5.29
C ARG A 421 -15.57 19.86 -6.69
N ILE A 422 -16.14 18.70 -7.04
CA ILE A 422 -16.02 18.10 -8.36
C ILE A 422 -17.44 18.00 -8.91
N GLU A 423 -17.74 18.85 -9.89
CA GLU A 423 -19.02 18.83 -10.58
C GLU A 423 -18.96 17.87 -11.77
N THR A 424 -19.96 16.99 -11.87
CA THR A 424 -20.09 16.05 -12.96
C THR A 424 -21.41 16.25 -13.68
N ARG A 425 -21.47 15.89 -14.97
CA ARG A 425 -22.72 15.72 -15.71
C ARG A 425 -22.93 14.22 -15.99
N PRO A 426 -24.17 13.74 -16.13
CA PRO A 426 -24.42 12.35 -16.48
C PRO A 426 -23.65 11.91 -17.74
N PHE A 427 -23.36 10.63 -17.84
CA PHE A 427 -22.85 10.05 -19.07
C PHE A 427 -23.87 10.21 -20.20
N ASP A 428 -23.41 10.41 -21.44
CA ASP A 428 -24.26 10.58 -22.64
C ASP A 428 -24.96 9.26 -22.99
#